data_5ff34b7c2f6584a39aa90c5e2b20d241
#
_entry.id   5ff34b7c2f6584a39aa90c5e2b20d241
#
_cell.length_a   1.000
_cell.length_b   1.000
_cell.length_c   1.000
_cell.angle_alpha   90.00
_cell.angle_beta   90.00
_cell.angle_gamma   90.00
#
_symmetry.space_group_name_H-M   'P 1'
#
loop_
_entity.id
_entity.type
_entity.pdbx_description
1 polymer ?
#
loop_
_entity_poly.entity_id
_entity_poly.type
_entity_poly.pdbx_seq_one_letter_code
_entity_poly.pdbx_strand_id
1 'polypeptide(L)'
;MAVIGIDLGGTKIAAALFLDSCEMQKKIVRLLDGAIGEAVGKLIIETIDELCQVECEESISAIGICVPGIANSKNDTVWAPNIPGWEKYPLKQQIATAIDRPDILINIESDRTCYILGETWKGAAQGCDNAIYMAVGTGIGVGVILDGRIIHGSNDIAGAIGWMALQPPYADEYNACG
;
A
#
# COMPACT_ATOMS: atom_id res chain seq x y z
N MET A 1 7.21 -12.92 -15.85
CA MET A 1 7.81 -11.70 -15.22
C MET A 1 7.50 -11.72 -13.73
N ALA A 2 8.50 -11.49 -12.88
CA ALA A 2 8.30 -11.47 -11.44
C ALA A 2 7.88 -10.09 -10.93
N VAL A 3 7.20 -10.04 -9.79
CA VAL A 3 6.78 -8.80 -9.14
C VAL A 3 7.06 -8.86 -7.64
N ILE A 4 7.42 -7.72 -7.05
CA ILE A 4 7.54 -7.57 -5.61
C ILE A 4 6.27 -6.89 -5.09
N GLY A 5 5.61 -7.52 -4.11
CA GLY A 5 4.49 -6.95 -3.37
C GLY A 5 4.92 -6.60 -1.94
N ILE A 6 4.59 -5.39 -1.48
CA ILE A 6 4.91 -4.92 -0.13
C ILE A 6 3.65 -4.41 0.56
N ASP A 7 3.38 -4.93 1.74
CA ASP A 7 2.36 -4.42 2.66
C ASP A 7 3.05 -3.72 3.83
N LEU A 8 2.99 -2.39 3.83
CA LEU A 8 3.51 -1.55 4.90
C LEU A 8 2.39 -1.30 5.90
N GLY A 9 2.53 -1.84 7.09
CA GLY A 9 1.67 -1.50 8.23
C GLY A 9 2.32 -0.49 9.17
N GLY A 10 1.59 -0.10 10.21
CA GLY A 10 2.14 0.79 11.25
C GLY A 10 3.20 0.15 12.16
N THR A 11 3.36 -1.17 12.13
CA THR A 11 4.27 -1.91 13.02
C THR A 11 5.25 -2.84 12.30
N LYS A 12 4.96 -3.20 11.07
CA LYS A 12 5.74 -4.16 10.28
C LYS A 12 5.64 -3.89 8.78
N ILE A 13 6.62 -4.41 8.06
CA ILE A 13 6.63 -4.56 6.59
C ILE A 13 6.48 -6.06 6.31
N ALA A 14 5.54 -6.44 5.46
CA ALA A 14 5.48 -7.76 4.87
C ALA A 14 5.71 -7.64 3.36
N ALA A 15 6.71 -8.32 2.84
CA ALA A 15 7.06 -8.24 1.43
C ALA A 15 7.24 -9.63 0.85
N ALA A 16 6.93 -9.80 -0.43
CA ALA A 16 7.13 -11.07 -1.11
C ALA A 16 7.45 -10.88 -2.59
N LEU A 17 8.25 -11.81 -3.13
CA LEU A 17 8.51 -11.97 -4.54
C LEU A 17 7.56 -13.01 -5.13
N PHE A 18 6.84 -12.65 -6.17
CA PHE A 18 5.91 -13.52 -6.89
C PHE A 18 6.35 -13.68 -8.34
N LEU A 19 6.20 -14.90 -8.86
CA LEU A 19 6.32 -15.19 -10.29
C LEU A 19 5.05 -14.82 -11.04
N ASP A 20 5.11 -14.82 -12.36
CA ASP A 20 3.95 -14.64 -13.25
C ASP A 20 2.84 -15.69 -13.00
N SER A 21 3.22 -16.88 -12.58
CA SER A 21 2.31 -17.94 -12.11
C SER A 21 1.57 -17.58 -10.82
N CYS A 22 1.88 -16.47 -10.17
CA CYS A 22 1.44 -16.07 -8.82
C CYS A 22 2.02 -16.96 -7.71
N GLU A 23 3.02 -17.77 -8.00
CA GLU A 23 3.75 -18.52 -6.99
C GLU A 23 4.65 -17.60 -6.18
N MET A 24 4.57 -17.70 -4.86
CA MET A 24 5.42 -16.95 -3.93
C MET A 24 6.78 -17.62 -3.79
N GLN A 25 7.84 -16.98 -4.27
CA GLN A 25 9.20 -17.51 -4.17
C GLN A 25 9.85 -17.21 -2.81
N LYS A 26 9.64 -16.02 -2.29
CA LYS A 26 10.24 -15.57 -1.03
C LYS A 26 9.30 -14.62 -0.33
N LYS A 27 9.21 -14.75 1.00
CA LYS A 27 8.52 -13.78 1.86
C LYS A 27 9.47 -13.27 2.93
N ILE A 28 9.42 -11.98 3.17
CA ILE A 28 10.17 -11.30 4.24
C ILE A 28 9.15 -10.56 5.11
N VAL A 29 9.34 -10.64 6.42
CA VAL A 29 8.60 -9.83 7.39
C VAL A 29 9.60 -9.14 8.28
N ARG A 30 9.53 -7.80 8.36
CA ARG A 30 10.38 -6.98 9.23
C ARG A 30 9.51 -6.15 10.16
N LEU A 31 9.87 -6.09 11.42
CA LEU A 31 9.26 -5.18 12.38
C LEU A 31 9.83 -3.78 12.15
N LEU A 32 9.01 -2.77 12.36
CA LEU A 32 9.46 -1.38 12.31
C LEU A 32 10.22 -0.98 13.58
N ASP A 33 9.98 -1.65 14.72
CA ASP A 33 10.68 -1.47 16.01
C ASP A 33 10.82 0.00 16.41
N GLY A 34 9.75 0.78 16.17
CA GLY A 34 9.74 2.21 16.48
C GLY A 34 10.45 3.09 15.45
N ALA A 35 10.85 2.55 14.29
CA ALA A 35 11.38 3.36 13.19
C ALA A 35 10.35 4.41 12.72
N ILE A 36 10.83 5.60 12.39
CA ILE A 36 10.03 6.75 11.94
C ILE A 36 10.70 7.40 10.71
N GLY A 37 9.93 8.17 9.98
CA GLY A 37 10.44 9.00 8.88
C GLY A 37 11.27 8.21 7.85
N GLU A 38 12.48 8.69 7.60
CA GLU A 38 13.41 8.09 6.63
C GLU A 38 13.86 6.67 7.02
N ALA A 39 13.87 6.32 8.30
CA ALA A 39 14.27 4.98 8.72
C ALA A 39 13.31 3.91 8.20
N VAL A 40 12.00 4.20 8.12
CA VAL A 40 11.01 3.29 7.52
C VAL A 40 11.26 3.15 6.02
N GLY A 41 11.53 4.26 5.32
CA GLY A 41 11.86 4.23 3.89
C GLY A 41 13.10 3.38 3.60
N LYS A 42 14.14 3.49 4.41
CA LYS A 42 15.35 2.65 4.31
C LYS A 42 15.05 1.18 4.52
N LEU A 43 14.23 0.82 5.51
CA LEU A 43 13.83 -0.57 5.73
C LEU A 43 13.06 -1.16 4.53
N ILE A 44 12.25 -0.35 3.85
CA ILE A 44 11.56 -0.77 2.62
C ILE A 44 12.59 -1.03 1.52
N ILE A 45 13.54 -0.13 1.29
CA ILE A 45 14.58 -0.27 0.28
C ILE A 45 15.44 -1.50 0.55
N GLU A 46 15.91 -1.70 1.77
CA GLU A 46 16.66 -2.89 2.17
C GLU A 46 15.88 -4.19 1.94
N THR A 47 14.56 -4.14 2.14
CA THR A 47 13.69 -5.29 1.90
C THR A 47 13.53 -5.58 0.41
N ILE A 48 13.44 -4.55 -0.41
CA ILE A 48 13.43 -4.66 -1.88
C ILE A 48 14.76 -5.24 -2.37
N ASP A 49 15.88 -4.71 -1.90
CA ASP A 49 17.21 -5.17 -2.29
C ASP A 49 17.41 -6.66 -1.96
N GLU A 50 16.98 -7.11 -0.78
CA GLU A 50 17.04 -8.52 -0.40
C GLU A 50 16.18 -9.40 -1.33
N LEU A 51 14.99 -8.94 -1.72
CA LEU A 51 14.13 -9.67 -2.66
C LEU A 51 14.69 -9.66 -4.09
N CYS A 52 15.38 -8.59 -4.50
CA CYS A 52 16.03 -8.52 -5.79
C CYS A 52 17.25 -9.47 -5.92
N GLN A 53 17.82 -9.89 -4.80
CA GLN A 53 18.94 -10.86 -4.77
C GLN A 53 18.48 -12.33 -4.82
N VAL A 54 17.17 -12.57 -4.75
CA VAL A 54 16.63 -13.94 -4.84
C VAL A 54 16.86 -14.46 -6.26
N GLU A 55 17.52 -15.60 -6.36
CA GLU A 55 17.67 -16.28 -7.65
C GLU A 55 16.31 -16.73 -8.16
N CYS A 56 15.87 -16.18 -9.27
CA CYS A 56 14.68 -16.62 -9.98
C CYS A 56 14.91 -16.49 -11.50
N GLU A 57 14.24 -17.35 -12.27
CA GLU A 57 14.37 -17.38 -13.73
C GLU A 57 13.69 -16.15 -14.39
N GLU A 58 12.80 -15.47 -13.66
CA GLU A 58 12.03 -14.35 -14.17
C GLU A 58 12.63 -13.01 -13.72
N SER A 59 12.71 -12.06 -14.64
CA SER A 59 13.11 -10.68 -14.30
C SER A 59 11.99 -9.96 -13.54
N ILE A 60 12.37 -9.19 -12.52
CA ILE A 60 11.44 -8.32 -11.78
C ILE A 60 11.06 -7.15 -12.68
N SER A 61 9.76 -6.99 -12.91
CA SER A 61 9.18 -5.96 -13.78
C SER A 61 8.41 -4.88 -13.02
N ALA A 62 7.95 -5.18 -11.80
CA ALA A 62 7.19 -4.21 -11.02
C ALA A 62 7.37 -4.40 -9.51
N ILE A 63 7.19 -3.30 -8.78
CA ILE A 63 7.11 -3.24 -7.33
C ILE A 63 5.80 -2.54 -6.95
N GLY A 64 4.90 -3.26 -6.28
CA GLY A 64 3.65 -2.74 -5.74
C GLY A 64 3.76 -2.55 -4.24
N ILE A 65 3.36 -1.39 -3.73
CA ILE A 65 3.44 -1.07 -2.29
C ILE A 65 2.08 -0.62 -1.80
N CYS A 66 1.58 -1.30 -0.79
CA CYS A 66 0.41 -0.95 -0.01
C CYS A 66 0.84 -0.10 1.19
N VAL A 67 0.21 1.05 1.41
CA VAL A 67 0.54 1.96 2.52
C VAL A 67 -0.67 2.23 3.42
N PRO A 68 -0.49 2.38 4.75
CA PRO A 68 -1.56 2.63 5.70
C PRO A 68 -1.93 4.13 5.73
N GLY A 69 -2.45 4.63 4.59
CA GLY A 69 -2.72 6.06 4.46
C GLY A 69 -3.19 6.45 3.06
N ILE A 70 -2.70 7.57 2.57
CA ILE A 70 -3.03 8.13 1.27
C ILE A 70 -1.78 8.15 0.39
N ALA A 71 -1.83 7.43 -0.73
CA ALA A 71 -0.87 7.59 -1.82
C ALA A 71 -1.39 8.69 -2.74
N ASN A 72 -0.74 9.86 -2.74
CA ASN A 72 -1.18 11.00 -3.52
C ASN A 72 -0.70 10.89 -4.96
N SER A 73 -1.65 10.66 -5.87
CA SER A 73 -1.38 10.44 -7.31
C SER A 73 -0.90 11.69 -8.05
N LYS A 74 -1.12 12.90 -7.49
CA LYS A 74 -0.77 14.17 -8.15
C LYS A 74 0.68 14.58 -7.94
N ASN A 75 1.30 14.15 -6.85
CA ASN A 75 2.66 14.55 -6.47
C ASN A 75 3.57 13.40 -6.04
N ASP A 76 3.10 12.16 -6.20
CA ASP A 76 3.83 10.93 -5.85
C ASP A 76 4.32 10.88 -4.39
N THR A 77 3.59 11.52 -3.46
CA THR A 77 3.90 11.48 -2.03
C THR A 77 2.94 10.61 -1.25
N VAL A 78 3.37 10.15 -0.09
CA VAL A 78 2.56 9.37 0.85
C VAL A 78 2.30 10.18 2.12
N TRP A 79 1.03 10.19 2.55
CA TRP A 79 0.63 10.59 3.88
C TRP A 79 0.21 9.35 4.67
N ALA A 80 0.93 9.02 5.72
CA ALA A 80 0.65 7.87 6.58
C ALA A 80 0.66 8.30 8.05
N PRO A 81 -0.51 8.55 8.67
CA PRO A 81 -0.59 9.11 10.02
C PRO A 81 0.01 8.20 11.09
N ASN A 82 0.08 6.91 10.83
CA ASN A 82 0.66 5.91 11.73
C ASN A 82 2.19 5.83 11.65
N ILE A 83 2.81 6.61 10.75
CA ILE A 83 4.26 6.67 10.57
C ILE A 83 4.71 8.13 10.73
N PRO A 84 5.20 8.53 11.91
CA PRO A 84 5.65 9.91 12.13
C PRO A 84 6.68 10.35 11.08
N GLY A 85 6.49 11.57 10.53
CA GLY A 85 7.34 12.11 9.47
C GLY A 85 6.88 11.77 8.05
N TRP A 86 5.71 11.12 7.89
CA TRP A 86 5.14 10.78 6.59
C TRP A 86 3.92 11.64 6.24
N GLU A 87 4.02 12.97 6.37
CA GLU A 87 2.97 13.91 5.95
C GLU A 87 2.96 14.16 4.44
N LYS A 88 4.13 14.09 3.78
CA LYS A 88 4.34 14.20 2.33
C LYS A 88 5.60 13.44 1.94
N TYR A 89 5.68 12.19 2.31
CA TYR A 89 6.89 11.40 2.16
C TYR A 89 7.09 10.96 0.70
N PRO A 90 8.25 11.21 0.06
CA PRO A 90 8.48 10.94 -1.35
C PRO A 90 8.94 9.49 -1.59
N LEU A 91 8.17 8.51 -1.11
CA LEU A 91 8.55 7.10 -1.09
C LEU A 91 8.91 6.56 -2.48
N LYS A 92 8.09 6.86 -3.49
CA LYS A 92 8.31 6.39 -4.86
C LYS A 92 9.64 6.88 -5.43
N GLN A 93 9.94 8.18 -5.23
CA GLN A 93 11.19 8.78 -5.69
C GLN A 93 12.41 8.16 -4.98
N GLN A 94 12.32 7.93 -3.67
CA GLN A 94 13.41 7.33 -2.90
C GLN A 94 13.70 5.90 -3.38
N ILE A 95 12.66 5.09 -3.59
CA ILE A 95 12.83 3.74 -4.11
C ILE A 95 13.43 3.78 -5.52
N ALA A 96 12.87 4.59 -6.42
CA ALA A 96 13.37 4.70 -7.80
C ALA A 96 14.85 5.11 -7.84
N THR A 97 15.26 6.03 -6.95
CA THR A 97 16.66 6.47 -6.85
C THR A 97 17.56 5.36 -6.30
N ALA A 98 17.09 4.61 -5.31
CA ALA A 98 17.90 3.59 -4.64
C ALA A 98 18.12 2.36 -5.51
N ILE A 99 17.08 1.87 -6.20
CA ILE A 99 17.18 0.68 -7.05
C ILE A 99 17.84 0.95 -8.40
N ASP A 100 17.85 2.21 -8.88
CA ASP A 100 18.42 2.65 -10.17
C ASP A 100 18.06 1.73 -11.36
N ARG A 101 16.80 1.30 -11.41
CA ARG A 101 16.24 0.39 -12.43
C ARG A 101 15.00 1.03 -13.06
N PRO A 102 15.18 1.85 -14.12
CA PRO A 102 14.09 2.56 -14.77
C PRO A 102 13.11 1.63 -15.52
N ASP A 103 13.50 0.40 -15.74
CA ASP A 103 12.68 -0.66 -16.33
C ASP A 103 11.67 -1.28 -15.36
N ILE A 104 11.81 -1.02 -14.04
CA ILE A 104 10.89 -1.52 -13.03
C ILE A 104 9.78 -0.50 -12.76
N LEU A 105 8.53 -0.91 -12.97
CA LEU A 105 7.38 -0.10 -12.62
C LEU A 105 7.20 -0.05 -11.10
N ILE A 106 7.15 1.15 -10.50
CA ILE A 106 6.84 1.32 -9.07
C ILE A 106 5.45 1.91 -8.93
N ASN A 107 4.56 1.19 -8.24
CA ASN A 107 3.23 1.65 -7.91
C ASN A 107 3.00 1.64 -6.40
N ILE A 108 2.41 2.72 -5.87
CA ILE A 108 2.07 2.85 -4.46
C ILE A 108 0.59 3.16 -4.35
N GLU A 109 -0.11 2.37 -3.53
CA GLU A 109 -1.54 2.50 -3.32
C GLU A 109 -1.89 2.48 -1.84
N SER A 110 -3.06 3.00 -1.49
CA SER A 110 -3.59 2.86 -0.14
C SER A 110 -3.95 1.39 0.13
N ASP A 111 -3.89 0.98 1.39
CA ASP A 111 -4.30 -0.34 1.85
C ASP A 111 -5.73 -0.69 1.42
N ARG A 112 -6.65 0.27 1.49
CA ARG A 112 -8.04 0.13 1.04
C ARG A 112 -8.15 -0.31 -0.42
N THR A 113 -7.37 0.35 -1.29
CA THR A 113 -7.31 0.03 -2.72
C THR A 113 -6.72 -1.36 -2.95
N CYS A 114 -5.64 -1.68 -2.26
CA CYS A 114 -4.99 -2.99 -2.40
C CYS A 114 -5.89 -4.14 -1.95
N TYR A 115 -6.66 -3.96 -0.88
CA TYR A 115 -7.57 -5.00 -0.40
C TYR A 115 -8.68 -5.31 -1.41
N ILE A 116 -9.37 -4.30 -1.95
CA ILE A 116 -10.42 -4.56 -2.94
C ILE A 116 -9.84 -5.13 -4.25
N LEU A 117 -8.65 -4.70 -4.66
CA LEU A 117 -7.95 -5.29 -5.81
C LEU A 117 -7.64 -6.77 -5.58
N GLY A 118 -7.18 -7.13 -4.38
CA GLY A 118 -6.94 -8.52 -3.99
C GLY A 118 -8.21 -9.37 -4.07
N GLU A 119 -9.33 -8.84 -3.57
CA GLU A 119 -10.62 -9.51 -3.59
C GLU A 119 -11.18 -9.70 -5.00
N THR A 120 -11.00 -8.74 -5.89
CA THR A 120 -11.43 -8.88 -7.30
C THR A 120 -10.51 -9.81 -8.08
N TRP A 121 -9.24 -9.89 -7.71
CA TRP A 121 -8.29 -10.76 -8.38
C TRP A 121 -8.43 -12.23 -7.98
N LYS A 122 -8.37 -12.55 -6.68
CA LYS A 122 -8.38 -13.94 -6.16
C LYS A 122 -9.27 -14.14 -4.94
N GLY A 123 -10.16 -13.21 -4.61
CA GLY A 123 -11.03 -13.25 -3.46
C GLY A 123 -12.51 -13.37 -3.79
N ALA A 124 -13.35 -12.90 -2.89
CA ALA A 124 -14.80 -13.02 -2.95
C ALA A 124 -15.47 -12.13 -4.01
N ALA A 125 -14.75 -11.11 -4.54
CA ALA A 125 -15.26 -10.18 -5.54
C ALA A 125 -14.80 -10.50 -6.97
N GLN A 126 -14.31 -11.72 -7.24
CA GLN A 126 -13.96 -12.15 -8.60
C GLN A 126 -15.14 -12.04 -9.55
N GLY A 127 -14.93 -11.37 -10.70
CA GLY A 127 -15.95 -11.16 -11.72
C GLY A 127 -17.00 -10.09 -11.36
N CYS A 128 -16.82 -9.36 -10.27
CA CYS A 128 -17.69 -8.25 -9.89
C CYS A 128 -17.19 -6.93 -10.49
N ASP A 129 -18.03 -6.24 -11.26
CA ASP A 129 -17.77 -4.88 -11.73
C ASP A 129 -18.02 -3.84 -10.64
N ASN A 130 -18.83 -4.18 -9.65
CA ASN A 130 -19.19 -3.31 -8.53
C ASN A 130 -19.00 -4.07 -7.22
N ALA A 131 -18.09 -3.59 -6.39
CA ALA A 131 -17.77 -4.22 -5.10
C ALA A 131 -17.25 -3.20 -4.09
N ILE A 132 -17.48 -3.51 -2.83
CA ILE A 132 -16.96 -2.76 -1.69
C ILE A 132 -16.26 -3.74 -0.75
N TYR A 133 -15.02 -3.44 -0.41
CA TYR A 133 -14.30 -4.10 0.68
C TYR A 133 -14.23 -3.16 1.88
N MET A 134 -14.70 -3.60 3.03
CA MET A 134 -14.65 -2.82 4.27
C MET A 134 -13.67 -3.47 5.25
N ALA A 135 -12.67 -2.72 5.65
CA ALA A 135 -11.75 -3.07 6.72
C ALA A 135 -12.15 -2.35 8.01
N VAL A 136 -12.35 -3.10 9.08
CA VAL A 136 -12.62 -2.58 10.43
C VAL A 136 -11.53 -3.08 11.36
N GLY A 137 -10.64 -2.17 11.78
CA GLY A 137 -9.49 -2.46 12.62
C GLY A 137 -9.17 -1.29 13.53
N THR A 138 -7.92 -0.81 13.55
CA THR A 138 -7.52 0.43 14.24
C THR A 138 -8.31 1.63 13.74
N GLY A 139 -8.55 1.68 12.42
CA GLY A 139 -9.45 2.61 11.75
C GLY A 139 -10.50 1.85 10.94
N ILE A 140 -11.35 2.59 10.22
CA ILE A 140 -12.33 2.04 9.28
C ILE A 140 -12.01 2.58 7.89
N GLY A 141 -11.77 1.68 6.96
CA GLY A 141 -11.47 2.01 5.57
C GLY A 141 -12.27 1.17 4.59
N VAL A 142 -12.55 1.72 3.42
CA VAL A 142 -13.30 1.06 2.36
C VAL A 142 -12.56 1.18 1.04
N GLY A 143 -12.34 0.05 0.38
CA GLY A 143 -11.97 0.01 -1.04
C GLY A 143 -13.24 -0.13 -1.89
N VAL A 144 -13.33 0.61 -2.98
CA VAL A 144 -14.53 0.64 -3.84
C VAL A 144 -14.13 0.41 -5.29
N ILE A 145 -14.81 -0.53 -5.94
CA ILE A 145 -14.82 -0.70 -7.40
C ILE A 145 -16.21 -0.39 -7.90
N LEU A 146 -16.30 0.44 -8.93
CA LEU A 146 -17.51 0.79 -9.61
C LEU A 146 -17.28 0.73 -11.14
N ASP A 147 -18.13 -0.01 -11.84
CA ASP A 147 -18.00 -0.28 -13.30
C ASP A 147 -16.58 -0.78 -13.66
N GLY A 148 -16.04 -1.71 -12.87
CA GLY A 148 -14.73 -2.29 -13.06
C GLY A 148 -13.54 -1.35 -12.75
N ARG A 149 -13.79 -0.17 -12.17
CA ARG A 149 -12.77 0.85 -11.87
C ARG A 149 -12.67 1.14 -10.39
N ILE A 150 -11.43 1.23 -9.92
CA ILE A 150 -11.15 1.70 -8.56
C ILE A 150 -11.57 3.16 -8.41
N ILE A 151 -12.23 3.46 -7.32
CA ILE A 151 -12.63 4.82 -6.94
C ILE A 151 -11.59 5.40 -5.98
N HIS A 152 -10.74 6.27 -6.50
CA HIS A 152 -9.75 7.01 -5.69
C HIS A 152 -10.32 8.34 -5.15
N GLY A 153 -11.31 8.92 -5.87
CA GLY A 153 -11.78 10.28 -5.62
C GLY A 153 -10.80 11.34 -6.11
N SER A 154 -11.18 12.61 -5.99
CA SER A 154 -10.38 13.73 -6.52
C SER A 154 -9.07 14.00 -5.74
N ASN A 155 -8.95 13.48 -4.52
CA ASN A 155 -7.80 13.68 -3.64
C ASN A 155 -7.28 12.36 -3.06
N ASP A 156 -7.52 11.23 -3.73
CA ASP A 156 -7.07 9.89 -3.33
C ASP A 156 -7.55 9.44 -1.92
N ILE A 157 -8.61 10.09 -1.40
CA ILE A 157 -9.15 9.84 -0.06
C ILE A 157 -10.45 9.03 -0.06
N ALA A 158 -10.95 8.62 -1.23
CA ALA A 158 -12.15 7.81 -1.30
C ALA A 158 -12.03 6.57 -0.39
N GLY A 159 -13.10 6.27 0.34
CA GLY A 159 -13.12 5.14 1.27
C GLY A 159 -12.53 5.39 2.66
N ALA A 160 -12.03 6.58 2.97
CA ALA A 160 -11.61 6.95 4.33
C ALA A 160 -12.83 7.30 5.20
N ILE A 161 -13.76 6.35 5.33
CA ILE A 161 -15.07 6.59 5.99
C ILE A 161 -15.00 6.63 7.52
N GLY A 162 -13.90 6.15 8.11
CA GLY A 162 -13.70 6.22 9.56
C GLY A 162 -13.65 7.66 10.10
N TRP A 163 -13.41 8.64 9.23
CA TRP A 163 -13.44 10.05 9.60
C TRP A 163 -14.82 10.71 9.43
N MET A 164 -15.83 9.96 9.01
CA MET A 164 -17.18 10.50 8.83
C MET A 164 -17.93 10.51 10.17
N ALA A 165 -18.40 11.68 10.58
CA ALA A 165 -19.30 11.81 11.72
C ALA A 165 -20.73 11.45 11.29
N LEU A 166 -21.28 10.34 11.83
CA LEU A 166 -22.58 9.81 11.40
C LEU A 166 -23.75 10.28 12.27
N GLN A 167 -23.50 10.59 13.55
CA GLN A 167 -24.54 11.05 14.49
C GLN A 167 -23.93 11.84 15.65
N PRO A 168 -24.68 12.79 16.26
CA PRO A 168 -24.25 13.49 17.46
C PRO A 168 -24.24 12.58 18.72
N PRO A 169 -23.43 12.90 19.75
CA PRO A 169 -22.54 14.08 19.77
C PRO A 169 -21.30 13.85 18.90
N TYR A 170 -20.95 14.85 18.10
CA TYR A 170 -19.71 14.81 17.30
C TYR A 170 -18.51 15.12 18.19
N ALA A 171 -17.38 14.46 17.94
CA ALA A 171 -16.14 14.78 18.62
C ALA A 171 -15.62 16.15 18.17
N ASP A 172 -15.08 16.93 19.12
CA ASP A 172 -14.42 18.20 18.79
C ASP A 172 -13.08 17.97 18.07
N GLU A 173 -12.46 16.82 18.34
CA GLU A 173 -11.21 16.38 17.71
C GLU A 173 -11.37 14.95 17.19
N TYR A 174 -10.77 14.67 16.03
CA TYR A 174 -10.75 13.36 15.41
C TYR A 174 -9.36 12.73 15.53
N ASN A 175 -9.32 11.44 15.79
CA ASN A 175 -8.07 10.70 15.72
C ASN A 175 -7.56 10.62 14.28
N ALA A 176 -6.24 10.65 14.09
CA ALA A 176 -5.64 10.59 12.77
C ALA A 176 -5.93 9.27 12.02
N CYS A 177 -6.24 8.21 12.74
CA CYS A 177 -6.57 6.89 12.17
C CYS A 177 -8.07 6.63 11.98
N GLY A 178 -8.95 7.58 12.27
CA GLY A 178 -10.40 7.46 12.06
C GLY A 178 -11.19 6.93 13.25
#